data_05c1822514ae6309fbf0ce2ad7f4be43
#
_entry.id   05c1822514ae6309fbf0ce2ad7f4be43
#
_cell.length_a   1.000
_cell.length_b   1.000
_cell.length_c   1.000
_cell.angle_alpha   90.00
_cell.angle_beta   90.00
_cell.angle_gamma   90.00
#
_symmetry.space_group_name_H-M   'P 1'
#
loop_
_entity.id
_entity.type
_entity.pdbx_description
1 polymer ?
#
loop_
_entity_poly.entity_id
_entity_poly.type
_entity_poly.pdbx_seq_one_letter_code
_entity_poly.pdbx_strand_id
1 'polypeptide(L)'
;MQTDLISPSFIRQKHSRGEIKLSKEAMSSILTQLQVFPSFVNILSSFKLRTRESTTAITGSGAFYGLIHNDDTGEINTSISLCEFSRKRSNLSSVYETSYLLKYVEHNGRIEDCWSIRQMAFYQHFNTRHNKSQSLLIQTSDQVQKRIFQLVQDGEIASFPNHWTFFHEVYLGTLSHNWGAYIEWIDTQLSKVVSDCTA
;
A
#
# COMPACT_ATOMS: atom_id res chain seq x y z
N MET A 1 2.28 -27.96 12.45
CA MET A 1 1.88 -27.50 11.10
C MET A 1 2.33 -26.06 11.00
N GLN A 2 3.33 -25.81 10.17
CA GLN A 2 3.96 -24.51 10.02
C GLN A 2 3.03 -23.65 9.14
N THR A 3 2.49 -22.58 9.71
CA THR A 3 1.57 -21.65 9.02
C THR A 3 2.39 -20.61 8.24
N ASP A 4 3.06 -21.04 7.18
CA ASP A 4 3.74 -20.14 6.23
C ASP A 4 2.76 -19.47 5.25
N LEU A 5 1.54 -19.19 5.72
CA LEU A 5 0.44 -18.76 4.84
C LEU A 5 0.55 -17.29 4.43
N ILE A 6 1.20 -16.45 5.23
CA ILE A 6 1.23 -14.99 5.03
C ILE A 6 2.58 -14.44 5.44
N SER A 7 3.30 -13.83 4.52
CA SER A 7 4.61 -13.22 4.78
C SER A 7 4.64 -11.76 4.32
N PRO A 8 4.32 -10.80 5.21
CA PRO A 8 4.49 -9.39 4.89
C PRO A 8 5.95 -8.95 5.06
N SER A 9 6.48 -8.31 4.05
CA SER A 9 7.80 -7.67 4.06
C SER A 9 7.65 -6.16 4.14
N PHE A 10 8.39 -5.51 5.06
CA PHE A 10 8.30 -4.07 5.29
C PHE A 10 9.60 -3.37 4.92
N ILE A 11 9.51 -2.35 4.08
CA ILE A 11 10.61 -1.45 3.74
C ILE A 11 10.24 -0.04 4.19
N ARG A 12 11.16 0.63 4.92
CA ARG A 12 10.94 1.98 5.46
C ARG A 12 11.86 3.01 4.84
N GLN A 13 11.33 4.24 4.72
CA GLN A 13 12.11 5.46 4.51
C GLN A 13 12.42 6.12 5.86
N LYS A 14 13.46 6.93 5.92
CA LYS A 14 13.76 7.73 7.12
C LYS A 14 12.70 8.81 7.37
N HIS A 15 12.18 9.41 6.30
CA HIS A 15 11.15 10.45 6.31
C HIS A 15 10.43 10.47 4.96
N SER A 16 9.23 11.07 4.91
CA SER A 16 8.32 11.04 3.76
C SER A 16 8.84 11.67 2.46
N ARG A 17 9.93 12.44 2.53
CA ARG A 17 10.60 13.07 1.38
C ARG A 17 11.95 12.43 1.06
N GLY A 18 12.39 11.45 1.84
CA GLY A 18 13.67 10.78 1.66
C GLY A 18 13.61 9.68 0.61
N GLU A 19 14.78 9.17 0.30
CA GLU A 19 14.91 7.97 -0.51
C GLU A 19 14.68 6.72 0.34
N ILE A 20 14.30 5.64 -0.32
CA ILE A 20 14.29 4.32 0.31
C ILE A 20 15.74 3.96 0.66
N LYS A 21 16.00 3.63 1.91
CA LYS A 21 17.35 3.25 2.38
C LYS A 21 17.66 1.80 2.02
N LEU A 22 17.62 1.51 0.73
CA LEU A 22 17.99 0.22 0.18
C LEU A 22 18.86 0.45 -1.06
N SER A 23 19.91 -0.34 -1.21
CA SER A 23 20.69 -0.30 -2.45
C SER A 23 19.86 -0.83 -3.60
N LYS A 24 20.23 -0.45 -4.83
CA LYS A 24 19.58 -0.95 -6.05
C LYS A 24 19.65 -2.48 -6.13
N GLU A 25 20.80 -3.03 -5.76
CA GLU A 25 21.07 -4.48 -5.77
C GLU A 25 20.16 -5.20 -4.77
N ALA A 26 20.04 -4.68 -3.54
CA ALA A 26 19.18 -5.25 -2.52
C ALA A 26 17.71 -5.18 -2.91
N MET A 27 17.26 -4.04 -3.46
CA MET A 27 15.89 -3.90 -3.98
C MET A 27 15.64 -4.89 -5.12
N SER A 28 16.55 -4.98 -6.08
CA SER A 28 16.44 -5.93 -7.19
C SER A 28 16.37 -7.38 -6.70
N SER A 29 17.16 -7.74 -5.70
CA SER A 29 17.13 -9.07 -5.09
C SER A 29 15.77 -9.37 -4.46
N ILE A 30 15.21 -8.44 -3.70
CA ILE A 30 13.88 -8.58 -3.08
C ILE A 30 12.80 -8.75 -4.16
N LEU A 31 12.79 -7.89 -5.17
CA LEU A 31 11.81 -7.95 -6.25
C LEU A 31 11.89 -9.26 -7.04
N THR A 32 13.11 -9.76 -7.29
CA THR A 32 13.32 -11.04 -7.96
C THR A 32 12.87 -12.21 -7.09
N GLN A 33 13.20 -12.20 -5.80
CA GLN A 33 12.81 -13.25 -4.87
C GLN A 33 11.29 -13.34 -4.70
N LEU A 34 10.62 -12.20 -4.67
CA LEU A 34 9.15 -12.12 -4.58
C LEU A 34 8.47 -12.23 -5.95
N GLN A 35 9.23 -12.38 -7.03
CA GLN A 35 8.73 -12.46 -8.42
C GLN A 35 7.81 -11.30 -8.79
N VAL A 36 8.14 -10.09 -8.31
CA VAL A 36 7.31 -8.90 -8.50
C VAL A 36 7.27 -8.49 -9.97
N PHE A 37 6.08 -8.26 -10.52
CA PHE A 37 5.95 -7.88 -11.92
C PHE A 37 6.61 -6.51 -12.22
N PRO A 38 7.15 -6.32 -13.44
CA PRO A 38 8.02 -5.17 -13.76
C PRO A 38 7.35 -3.80 -13.57
N SER A 39 6.05 -3.67 -13.80
CA SER A 39 5.33 -2.40 -13.66
C SER A 39 5.35 -1.83 -12.24
N PHE A 40 5.65 -2.63 -11.22
CA PHE A 40 5.82 -2.16 -9.84
C PHE A 40 6.99 -1.17 -9.70
N VAL A 41 7.99 -1.24 -10.58
CA VAL A 41 9.10 -0.27 -10.61
C VAL A 41 8.60 1.16 -10.83
N ASN A 42 7.49 1.35 -11.56
CA ASN A 42 6.87 2.66 -11.75
C ASN A 42 6.34 3.22 -10.42
N ILE A 43 5.79 2.36 -9.57
CA ILE A 43 5.35 2.73 -8.22
C ILE A 43 6.56 3.08 -7.35
N LEU A 44 7.64 2.29 -7.42
CA LEU A 44 8.89 2.56 -6.69
C LEU A 44 9.50 3.91 -7.04
N SER A 45 9.40 4.32 -8.30
CA SER A 45 9.91 5.62 -8.77
C SER A 45 9.27 6.81 -8.04
N SER A 46 8.11 6.62 -7.41
CA SER A 46 7.44 7.64 -6.60
C SER A 46 8.11 7.90 -5.25
N PHE A 47 9.03 7.02 -4.81
CA PHE A 47 9.78 7.12 -3.55
C PHE A 47 11.18 7.72 -3.73
N LYS A 48 11.33 8.63 -4.67
CA LYS A 48 12.57 9.38 -4.88
C LYS A 48 12.65 10.61 -3.97
N LEU A 49 13.87 11.11 -3.80
CA LEU A 49 14.11 12.38 -3.11
C LEU A 49 13.25 13.50 -3.74
N ARG A 50 12.46 14.18 -2.93
CA ARG A 50 11.61 15.31 -3.36
C ARG A 50 12.21 16.61 -2.90
N THR A 51 12.55 17.47 -3.84
CA THR A 51 12.86 18.88 -3.58
C THR A 51 11.56 19.67 -3.37
N ARG A 52 11.64 20.84 -2.72
CA ARG A 52 10.47 21.71 -2.51
C ARG A 52 9.74 22.07 -3.82
N GLU A 53 10.49 22.25 -4.89
CA GLU A 53 9.98 22.62 -6.22
C GLU A 53 9.22 21.47 -6.91
N SER A 54 9.52 20.22 -6.58
CA SER A 54 8.83 19.06 -7.12
C SER A 54 7.49 18.75 -6.46
N THR A 55 7.06 19.59 -5.50
CA THR A 55 5.81 19.36 -4.73
C THR A 55 4.56 19.60 -5.57
N THR A 56 4.66 20.35 -6.66
CA THR A 56 3.55 20.61 -7.59
C THR A 56 3.18 19.39 -8.45
N ALA A 57 4.08 18.44 -8.59
CA ALA A 57 3.83 17.19 -9.31
C ALA A 57 3.26 16.07 -8.40
N ILE A 58 2.46 16.43 -7.38
CA ILE A 58 1.63 15.47 -6.63
C ILE A 58 0.35 15.17 -7.46
N THR A 59 0.47 15.09 -8.75
CA THR A 59 -0.48 14.35 -9.57
C THR A 59 -0.22 12.87 -9.30
N GLY A 60 -0.66 12.44 -8.11
CA GLY A 60 -0.68 11.03 -7.82
C GLY A 60 -1.75 10.40 -8.67
N SER A 61 -1.41 10.04 -9.88
CA SER A 61 -2.04 8.91 -10.51
C SER A 61 -1.75 7.74 -9.59
N GLY A 62 -2.72 7.35 -8.78
CA GLY A 62 -2.66 6.08 -8.06
C GLY A 62 -2.51 5.00 -9.12
N ALA A 63 -1.27 4.59 -9.38
CA ALA A 63 -1.04 3.50 -10.31
C ALA A 63 -1.57 2.24 -9.63
N PHE A 64 -2.62 1.69 -10.16
CA PHE A 64 -3.14 0.38 -9.80
C PHE A 64 -2.80 -0.58 -10.92
N TYR A 65 -2.14 -1.68 -10.58
CA TYR A 65 -1.86 -2.76 -11.51
C TYR A 65 -2.41 -4.06 -10.93
N GLY A 66 -3.14 -4.79 -11.73
CA GLY A 66 -3.60 -6.12 -11.40
C GLY A 66 -3.28 -7.08 -12.55
N LEU A 67 -2.71 -8.22 -12.23
CA LEU A 67 -2.45 -9.30 -13.17
C LEU A 67 -3.12 -10.57 -12.65
N ILE A 68 -3.68 -11.33 -13.58
CA ILE A 68 -4.24 -12.66 -13.31
C ILE A 68 -3.49 -13.62 -14.21
N HIS A 69 -2.78 -14.55 -13.59
CA HIS A 69 -2.13 -15.64 -14.31
C HIS A 69 -2.97 -16.90 -14.17
N ASN A 70 -3.18 -17.59 -15.28
CA ASN A 70 -3.75 -18.91 -15.27
C ASN A 70 -2.60 -19.94 -15.19
N ASP A 71 -2.49 -20.63 -14.06
CA ASP A 71 -1.43 -21.62 -13.83
C ASP A 71 -1.48 -22.79 -14.83
N ASP A 72 -2.67 -23.12 -15.36
CA ASP A 72 -2.85 -24.29 -16.22
C ASP A 72 -2.54 -23.99 -17.71
N THR A 73 -2.71 -22.75 -18.14
CA THR A 73 -2.49 -22.37 -19.56
C THR A 73 -1.30 -21.47 -19.78
N GLY A 74 -0.72 -20.91 -18.71
CA GLY A 74 0.34 -19.89 -18.78
C GLY A 74 -0.14 -18.56 -19.40
N GLU A 75 -1.42 -18.38 -19.64
CA GLU A 75 -1.97 -17.14 -20.17
C GLU A 75 -1.97 -16.03 -19.12
N ILE A 76 -1.44 -14.89 -19.49
CA ILE A 76 -1.44 -13.67 -18.68
C ILE A 76 -2.60 -12.80 -19.14
N ASN A 77 -3.61 -12.68 -18.31
CA ASN A 77 -4.70 -11.73 -18.54
C ASN A 77 -4.41 -10.45 -17.74
N THR A 78 -4.01 -9.40 -18.42
CA THR A 78 -3.93 -8.06 -17.84
C THR A 78 -5.33 -7.48 -17.72
N SER A 79 -5.97 -7.62 -16.58
CA SER A 79 -7.24 -6.94 -16.34
C SER A 79 -6.98 -5.56 -15.73
N ILE A 80 -7.40 -4.53 -16.42
CA ILE A 80 -7.21 -3.13 -16.03
C ILE A 80 -8.38 -2.65 -15.15
N SER A 81 -9.45 -3.42 -15.03
CA SER A 81 -10.66 -3.02 -14.33
C SER A 81 -10.93 -3.86 -13.08
N LEU A 82 -11.10 -3.18 -11.94
CA LEU A 82 -11.58 -3.78 -10.68
C LEU A 82 -12.89 -4.55 -10.85
N CYS A 83 -13.76 -4.15 -11.80
CA CYS A 83 -15.03 -4.79 -12.05
C CYS A 83 -14.91 -6.14 -12.76
N GLU A 84 -13.90 -6.32 -13.61
CA GLU A 84 -13.63 -7.60 -14.28
C GLU A 84 -12.94 -8.59 -13.34
N PHE A 85 -12.13 -8.08 -12.40
CA PHE A 85 -11.46 -8.87 -11.38
C PHE A 85 -12.44 -9.69 -10.53
N SER A 86 -13.63 -9.15 -10.25
CA SER A 86 -14.64 -9.82 -9.42
C SER A 86 -15.47 -10.84 -10.19
N ARG A 87 -15.53 -10.80 -11.52
CA ARG A 87 -16.40 -11.65 -12.31
C ARG A 87 -15.81 -13.00 -12.75
N LYS A 88 -14.49 -13.10 -12.87
CA LYS A 88 -13.82 -14.36 -13.28
C LYS A 88 -13.53 -15.30 -12.11
N ARG A 89 -14.53 -15.66 -11.32
CA ARG A 89 -14.46 -16.81 -10.43
C ARG A 89 -14.73 -18.09 -11.21
N SER A 90 -13.82 -18.50 -12.07
CA SER A 90 -13.79 -19.86 -12.58
C SER A 90 -12.91 -20.72 -11.67
N ASN A 91 -13.23 -22.00 -11.55
CA ASN A 91 -12.55 -23.00 -10.70
C ASN A 91 -11.10 -23.32 -11.14
N LEU A 92 -10.44 -22.41 -11.83
CA LEU A 92 -9.06 -22.53 -12.27
C LEU A 92 -8.12 -21.99 -11.17
N SER A 93 -7.03 -22.67 -10.95
CA SER A 93 -5.96 -22.18 -10.09
C SER A 93 -5.42 -20.88 -10.73
N SER A 94 -5.53 -19.79 -10.01
CA SER A 94 -5.12 -18.48 -10.49
C SER A 94 -4.18 -17.81 -9.52
N VAL A 95 -3.20 -17.15 -10.06
CA VAL A 95 -2.31 -16.25 -9.33
C VAL A 95 -2.82 -14.83 -9.55
N TYR A 96 -3.03 -14.10 -8.47
CA TYR A 96 -3.41 -12.70 -8.49
C TYR A 96 -2.25 -11.84 -8.03
N GLU A 97 -1.88 -10.88 -8.84
CA GLU A 97 -0.90 -9.87 -8.48
C GLU A 97 -1.56 -8.50 -8.46
N THR A 98 -1.36 -7.78 -7.38
CA THR A 98 -1.94 -6.45 -7.18
C THR A 98 -0.90 -5.51 -6.64
N SER A 99 -0.83 -4.30 -7.19
CA SER A 99 0.00 -3.25 -6.62
C SER A 99 -0.64 -1.87 -6.78
N TYR A 100 -0.39 -1.02 -5.81
CA TYR A 100 -0.86 0.37 -5.84
C TYR A 100 -0.05 1.28 -4.94
N LEU A 101 -0.16 2.57 -5.21
CA LEU A 101 0.33 3.65 -4.36
C LEU A 101 -0.86 4.26 -3.64
N LEU A 102 -0.77 4.34 -2.32
CA LEU A 102 -1.78 4.97 -1.48
C LEU A 102 -1.18 6.17 -0.75
N LYS A 103 -1.92 7.28 -0.71
CA LYS A 103 -1.62 8.41 0.15
C LYS A 103 -2.48 8.36 1.40
N TYR A 104 -1.89 8.71 2.53
CA TYR A 104 -2.58 8.76 3.81
C TYR A 104 -2.09 9.95 4.63
N VAL A 105 -2.88 10.34 5.61
CA VAL A 105 -2.54 11.40 6.55
C VAL A 105 -2.16 10.81 7.89
N GLU A 106 -1.14 11.37 8.51
CA GLU A 106 -0.63 10.93 9.79
C GLU A 106 -0.24 12.12 10.66
N HIS A 107 -0.55 12.03 11.94
CA HIS A 107 -0.15 13.02 12.92
C HIS A 107 1.37 12.96 13.12
N ASN A 108 2.05 14.10 12.96
CA ASN A 108 3.51 14.17 12.96
C ASN A 108 4.12 14.62 14.30
N GLY A 109 3.28 14.93 15.28
CA GLY A 109 3.69 15.36 16.62
C GLY A 109 4.09 16.84 16.74
N ARG A 110 4.01 17.64 15.67
CA ARG A 110 4.26 19.08 15.76
C ARG A 110 3.03 19.81 16.28
N ILE A 111 3.24 20.98 16.90
CA ILE A 111 2.15 21.75 17.51
C ILE A 111 1.35 22.52 16.44
N GLU A 112 2.03 23.22 15.54
CA GLU A 112 1.37 24.10 14.57
C GLU A 112 0.89 23.34 13.32
N ASP A 113 1.78 22.57 12.70
CA ASP A 113 1.51 21.74 11.52
C ASP A 113 1.57 20.28 11.91
N CYS A 114 0.50 19.83 12.59
CA CYS A 114 0.46 18.53 13.21
C CYS A 114 0.21 17.37 12.24
N TRP A 115 -0.17 17.65 11.00
CA TRP A 115 -0.47 16.65 10.00
C TRP A 115 0.60 16.53 8.92
N SER A 116 0.78 15.33 8.41
CA SER A 116 1.64 15.06 7.26
C SER A 116 0.94 14.13 6.30
N ILE A 117 0.94 14.51 5.01
CA ILE A 117 0.54 13.59 3.94
C ILE A 117 1.73 12.70 3.62
N ARG A 118 1.52 11.40 3.77
CA ARG A 118 2.49 10.36 3.48
C ARG A 118 2.01 9.49 2.32
N GLN A 119 2.90 8.66 1.82
CA GLN A 119 2.56 7.67 0.80
C GLN A 119 3.13 6.31 1.19
N MET A 120 2.42 5.27 0.82
CA MET A 120 2.89 3.90 0.91
C MET A 120 2.69 3.19 -0.43
N ALA A 121 3.52 2.23 -0.74
CA ALA A 121 3.26 1.30 -1.82
C ALA A 121 2.95 -0.08 -1.26
N PHE A 122 2.05 -0.73 -1.94
CA PHE A 122 1.61 -2.07 -1.66
C PHE A 122 1.80 -2.95 -2.89
N TYR A 123 2.31 -4.14 -2.67
CA TYR A 123 2.33 -5.23 -3.63
C TYR A 123 1.86 -6.50 -2.96
N GLN A 124 1.07 -7.28 -3.65
CA GLN A 124 0.62 -8.59 -3.21
C GLN A 124 0.65 -9.57 -4.36
N HIS A 125 1.18 -10.74 -4.07
CA HIS A 125 1.07 -11.94 -4.88
C HIS A 125 0.26 -12.96 -4.09
N PHE A 126 -0.85 -13.42 -4.65
CA PHE A 126 -1.73 -14.39 -4.03
C PHE A 126 -1.95 -15.59 -4.95
N ASN A 127 -1.59 -16.77 -4.48
CA ASN A 127 -1.79 -18.03 -5.18
C ASN A 127 -2.98 -18.79 -4.57
N THR A 128 -4.05 -18.91 -5.32
CA THR A 128 -5.29 -19.57 -4.86
C THR A 128 -5.13 -21.05 -4.63
N ARG A 129 -4.28 -21.74 -5.44
CA ARG A 129 -4.06 -23.18 -5.34
C ARG A 129 -3.38 -23.58 -4.04
N HIS A 130 -2.39 -22.78 -3.63
CA HIS A 130 -1.63 -23.04 -2.41
C HIS A 130 -2.12 -22.24 -1.22
N ASN A 131 -3.09 -21.35 -1.46
CA ASN A 131 -3.59 -20.41 -0.45
C ASN A 131 -2.45 -19.62 0.22
N LYS A 132 -1.49 -19.18 -0.58
CA LYS A 132 -0.33 -18.42 -0.11
C LYS A 132 -0.40 -16.99 -0.56
N SER A 133 -0.15 -16.07 0.38
CA SER A 133 -0.04 -14.65 0.12
C SER A 133 1.34 -14.14 0.50
N GLN A 134 1.98 -13.45 -0.43
CA GLN A 134 3.22 -12.70 -0.20
C GLN A 134 2.91 -11.23 -0.42
N SER A 135 3.35 -10.37 0.50
CA SER A 135 3.08 -8.94 0.40
C SER A 135 4.35 -8.14 0.67
N LEU A 136 4.55 -7.10 -0.13
CA LEU A 136 5.62 -6.13 0.05
C LEU A 136 5.00 -4.76 0.34
N LEU A 137 5.36 -4.19 1.47
CA LEU A 137 4.89 -2.91 1.93
C LEU A 137 6.05 -1.93 2.04
N ILE A 138 5.91 -0.80 1.37
CA ILE A 138 6.92 0.25 1.39
C ILE A 138 6.32 1.47 2.07
N GLN A 139 6.99 1.96 3.10
CA GLN A 139 6.62 3.15 3.88
C GLN A 139 5.23 3.03 4.55
N THR A 140 4.95 1.88 5.09
CA THR A 140 3.72 1.63 5.86
C THR A 140 3.72 2.42 7.15
N SER A 141 2.56 2.95 7.56
CA SER A 141 2.41 3.65 8.84
C SER A 141 2.65 2.70 10.03
N ASP A 142 3.09 3.27 11.15
CA ASP A 142 3.29 2.50 12.38
C ASP A 142 1.97 1.91 12.90
N GLN A 143 0.85 2.60 12.68
CA GLN A 143 -0.49 2.13 13.05
C GLN A 143 -0.86 0.85 12.28
N VAL A 144 -0.66 0.85 10.96
CA VAL A 144 -0.90 -0.34 10.13
C VAL A 144 -0.02 -1.51 10.55
N GLN A 145 1.28 -1.26 10.80
CA GLN A 145 2.17 -2.33 11.25
C GLN A 145 1.74 -2.90 12.59
N LYS A 146 1.41 -2.05 13.58
CA LYS A 146 0.90 -2.48 14.88
C LYS A 146 -0.37 -3.32 14.72
N ARG A 147 -1.30 -2.86 13.86
CA ARG A 147 -2.54 -3.62 13.62
C ARG A 147 -2.28 -4.99 13.02
N ILE A 148 -1.39 -5.08 12.03
CA ILE A 148 -1.00 -6.38 11.45
C ILE A 148 -0.38 -7.29 12.51
N PHE A 149 0.56 -6.79 13.31
CA PHE A 149 1.17 -7.58 14.38
C PHE A 149 0.16 -8.05 15.42
N GLN A 150 -0.80 -7.21 15.81
CA GLN A 150 -1.89 -7.61 16.69
C GLN A 150 -2.70 -8.76 16.09
N LEU A 151 -3.14 -8.64 14.85
CA LEU A 151 -3.91 -9.67 14.16
C LEU A 151 -3.15 -11.00 14.04
N VAL A 152 -1.82 -10.93 13.88
CA VAL A 152 -0.94 -12.13 13.91
C VAL A 152 -0.92 -12.73 15.29
N GLN A 153 -0.71 -11.92 16.34
CA GLN A 153 -0.63 -12.39 17.73
C GLN A 153 -1.95 -12.96 18.24
N ASP A 154 -3.05 -12.35 17.88
CA ASP A 154 -4.40 -12.77 18.27
C ASP A 154 -4.86 -14.02 17.51
N GLY A 155 -4.07 -14.48 16.54
CA GLY A 155 -4.40 -15.65 15.72
C GLY A 155 -5.55 -15.39 14.74
N GLU A 156 -6.04 -14.16 14.64
CA GLU A 156 -7.14 -13.81 13.76
C GLU A 156 -6.81 -14.06 12.28
N ILE A 157 -5.53 -13.92 11.90
CA ILE A 157 -5.08 -14.20 10.53
C ILE A 157 -5.34 -15.67 10.15
N ALA A 158 -5.26 -16.61 11.09
CA ALA A 158 -5.55 -18.01 10.84
C ALA A 158 -7.05 -18.27 10.61
N SER A 159 -7.91 -17.40 11.14
CA SER A 159 -9.37 -17.49 11.00
C SER A 159 -9.91 -16.81 9.75
N PHE A 160 -9.09 -16.00 9.05
CA PHE A 160 -9.42 -15.41 7.75
C PHE A 160 -8.94 -16.32 6.60
N PRO A 161 -9.65 -17.40 6.33
CA PRO A 161 -9.24 -18.33 5.28
C PRO A 161 -9.40 -17.62 3.94
N ASN A 162 -8.32 -17.51 3.23
CA ASN A 162 -8.35 -17.37 1.77
C ASN A 162 -8.83 -16.05 1.21
N HIS A 163 -8.85 -14.97 2.00
CA HIS A 163 -9.31 -13.71 1.47
C HIS A 163 -8.10 -12.84 1.06
N TRP A 164 -7.83 -12.80 -0.23
CA TRP A 164 -6.80 -11.93 -0.79
C TRP A 164 -7.00 -10.45 -0.42
N THR A 165 -8.24 -10.04 -0.09
CA THR A 165 -8.59 -8.67 0.31
C THR A 165 -8.24 -8.35 1.75
N PHE A 166 -7.94 -9.33 2.60
CA PHE A 166 -7.72 -9.10 4.03
C PHE A 166 -6.74 -7.96 4.32
N PHE A 167 -5.57 -7.98 3.70
CA PHE A 167 -4.60 -6.91 3.89
C PHE A 167 -5.10 -5.57 3.39
N HIS A 168 -5.82 -5.55 2.27
CA HIS A 168 -6.41 -4.33 1.73
C HIS A 168 -7.41 -3.72 2.72
N GLU A 169 -8.24 -4.52 3.33
CA GLU A 169 -9.21 -4.09 4.35
C GLU A 169 -8.52 -3.51 5.58
N VAL A 170 -7.48 -4.20 6.08
CA VAL A 170 -6.67 -3.70 7.20
C VAL A 170 -6.01 -2.37 6.87
N TYR A 171 -5.41 -2.24 5.68
CA TYR A 171 -4.73 -1.00 5.28
C TYR A 171 -5.71 0.14 5.08
N LEU A 172 -6.73 -0.07 4.29
CA LEU A 172 -7.70 0.97 3.97
C LEU A 172 -8.48 1.39 5.21
N GLY A 173 -8.91 0.44 6.04
CA GLY A 173 -9.60 0.73 7.29
C GLY A 173 -8.73 1.52 8.27
N THR A 174 -7.46 1.14 8.44
CA THR A 174 -6.54 1.83 9.36
C THR A 174 -6.16 3.23 8.86
N LEU A 175 -5.92 3.39 7.56
CA LEU A 175 -5.41 4.64 6.99
C LEU A 175 -6.52 5.67 6.71
N SER A 176 -7.76 5.23 6.53
CA SER A 176 -8.90 6.14 6.31
C SER A 176 -9.28 6.91 7.57
N HIS A 177 -8.96 6.39 8.74
CA HIS A 177 -9.39 6.94 10.02
C HIS A 177 -8.97 8.41 10.24
N ASN A 178 -7.81 8.80 9.81
CA ASN A 178 -7.26 10.14 10.06
C ASN A 178 -7.78 11.22 9.09
N TRP A 179 -8.42 10.84 7.97
CA TRP A 179 -8.84 11.82 6.96
C TRP A 179 -9.90 12.79 7.46
N GLY A 180 -10.86 12.33 8.29
CA GLY A 180 -11.89 13.19 8.88
C GLY A 180 -11.27 14.31 9.72
N ALA A 181 -10.45 13.96 10.70
CA ALA A 181 -9.78 14.93 11.56
C ALA A 181 -8.82 15.87 10.79
N TYR A 182 -8.18 15.40 9.73
CA TYR A 182 -7.36 16.23 8.87
C TYR A 182 -8.16 17.27 8.09
N ILE A 183 -9.33 16.89 7.57
CA ILE A 183 -10.22 17.81 6.85
C ILE A 183 -10.75 18.88 7.80
N GLU A 184 -11.19 18.52 8.99
CA GLU A 184 -11.63 19.46 10.04
C GLU A 184 -10.52 20.44 10.43
N TRP A 185 -9.29 19.95 10.54
CA TRP A 185 -8.14 20.81 10.80
C TRP A 185 -7.89 21.80 9.67
N ILE A 186 -7.94 21.39 8.40
CA ILE A 186 -7.80 22.29 7.23
C ILE A 186 -8.89 23.35 7.27
N ASP A 187 -10.15 22.99 7.49
CA ASP A 187 -11.26 23.91 7.56
C ASP A 187 -11.04 24.99 8.63
N THR A 188 -10.57 24.56 9.80
CA THR A 188 -10.20 25.46 10.89
C THR A 188 -9.08 26.42 10.51
N GLN A 189 -8.04 25.97 9.81
CA GLN A 189 -6.94 26.84 9.35
C GLN A 189 -7.42 27.83 8.29
N LEU A 190 -8.25 27.40 7.36
CA LEU A 190 -8.83 28.29 6.34
C LEU A 190 -9.71 29.37 6.95
N SER A 191 -10.55 29.01 7.92
CA SER A 191 -11.42 29.95 8.64
C SER A 191 -10.61 31.04 9.37
N LYS A 192 -9.47 30.70 9.97
CA LYS A 192 -8.55 31.67 10.59
C LYS A 192 -8.00 32.65 9.56
N VAL A 193 -7.49 32.14 8.43
CA VAL A 193 -6.93 32.99 7.38
C VAL A 193 -7.98 33.96 6.83
N VAL A 194 -9.20 33.49 6.62
CA VAL A 194 -10.29 34.35 6.13
C VAL A 194 -10.61 35.45 7.16
N SER A 195 -10.68 35.12 8.46
CA SER A 195 -10.93 36.09 9.52
C SER A 195 -9.81 37.15 9.60
N ASP A 196 -8.57 36.74 9.49
CA ASP A 196 -7.41 37.66 9.52
C ASP A 196 -7.36 38.59 8.30
N CYS A 197 -7.92 38.19 7.15
CA CYS A 197 -7.99 39.03 5.97
C CYS A 197 -9.17 40.05 6.00
N THR A 198 -10.14 39.83 6.90
CA THR A 198 -11.34 40.69 6.99
C THR A 198 -11.29 41.66 8.18
N ALA A 199 -10.30 41.57 9.04
CA ALA A 199 -10.03 42.45 10.16
C ALA A 199 -9.10 43.61 9.77
#